data_2890683da74804bcc3e02d9ea2c1c185
#
_entry.id   2890683da74804bcc3e02d9ea2c1c185
#
_cell.length_a   1.000
_cell.length_b   1.000
_cell.length_c   1.000
_cell.angle_alpha   90.00
_cell.angle_beta   90.00
_cell.angle_gamma   90.00
#
_symmetry.space_group_name_H-M   'P 1'
#
loop_
_entity.id
_entity.type
_entity.pdbx_description
1 polymer ?
#
loop_
_entity_poly.entity_id
_entity_poly.type
_entity_poly.pdbx_seq_one_letter_code
_entity_poly.pdbx_strand_id
1 'polypeptide(L)'
;LTVTGAVTNVDVEVLKSNPTANLSNALAGNVSGVLAMQTSGQPGVNTSEFWIRGISTFGANSSALVLVDGFERDLDEINIEDIESFTVLKDASTTAIYGSRGANGVVLITTKHGKEGKIKINAKVETSYNARTITPEFADGYSYAMLMNEACITRNQERIYQNDEMEILRLGLDPDLYPNVDWMDVLLKDGAMTYRANLNMSGGGSTARYFVSLSYVNEEGMYKTDDAMRKDYNTNPSSQRWNYRLNTDIDVTKTTLVKVGVSGSLKKRNAPGQGSNVWTSLMGQSPISIPVMYSNGYIPAHGKEDNRNNPWVLATQSGYKEIWNNKIQTNISLEQKLDFITKGLRFEGRFGFDTNNQSEIN
;
A
#
# COMPACT_ATOMS: atom_id res chain seq x y z
N LEU A 1 -3.29 -8.84 -38.32
CA LEU A 1 -4.39 -8.17 -37.62
C LEU A 1 -3.88 -6.83 -37.16
N THR A 2 -4.33 -5.75 -37.78
CA THR A 2 -4.09 -4.36 -37.34
C THR A 2 -4.93 -4.14 -36.08
N VAL A 3 -4.28 -3.97 -34.92
CA VAL A 3 -4.97 -3.60 -33.68
C VAL A 3 -5.36 -2.12 -33.81
N THR A 4 -6.65 -1.86 -33.96
CA THR A 4 -7.23 -0.50 -34.08
C THR A 4 -7.63 0.11 -32.74
N GLY A 5 -7.35 -0.56 -31.63
CA GLY A 5 -7.74 -0.12 -30.28
C GLY A 5 -6.61 0.61 -29.53
N ALA A 6 -6.98 1.43 -28.53
CA ALA A 6 -6.00 2.12 -27.67
C ALA A 6 -5.33 1.15 -26.71
N VAL A 7 -4.13 0.73 -27.07
CA VAL A 7 -3.22 -0.08 -26.26
C VAL A 7 -2.07 0.83 -25.80
N THR A 8 -1.80 0.86 -24.52
CA THR A 8 -0.67 1.59 -23.96
C THR A 8 0.33 0.60 -23.38
N ASN A 9 1.49 0.50 -24.01
CA ASN A 9 2.64 -0.16 -23.40
C ASN A 9 3.33 0.87 -22.48
N VAL A 10 3.48 0.50 -21.24
CA VAL A 10 4.13 1.33 -20.23
C VAL A 10 5.59 0.90 -20.15
N ASP A 11 6.48 1.87 -20.18
CA ASP A 11 7.89 1.60 -19.92
C ASP A 11 8.07 1.22 -18.44
N VAL A 12 8.50 -0.01 -18.20
CA VAL A 12 8.69 -0.54 -16.85
C VAL A 12 9.77 0.24 -16.09
N GLU A 13 10.75 0.81 -16.79
CA GLU A 13 11.80 1.64 -16.15
C GLU A 13 11.23 2.94 -15.58
N VAL A 14 10.20 3.52 -16.22
CA VAL A 14 9.49 4.69 -15.67
C VAL A 14 8.76 4.31 -14.37
N LEU A 15 8.13 3.14 -14.32
CA LEU A 15 7.49 2.67 -13.09
C LEU A 15 8.51 2.41 -11.97
N LYS A 16 9.70 1.89 -12.30
CA LYS A 16 10.79 1.65 -11.33
C LYS A 16 11.42 2.93 -10.79
N SER A 17 11.33 4.03 -11.52
CA SER A 17 11.86 5.32 -11.07
C SER A 17 11.10 5.88 -9.87
N ASN A 18 9.87 5.42 -9.65
CA ASN A 18 9.07 5.81 -8.49
C ASN A 18 9.39 4.87 -7.31
N PRO A 19 9.98 5.38 -6.19
CA PRO A 19 10.43 4.56 -5.07
C PRO A 19 9.28 4.12 -4.15
N THR A 20 8.18 3.61 -4.71
CA THR A 20 7.02 3.11 -3.94
C THR A 20 7.13 1.62 -3.67
N ALA A 21 6.61 1.18 -2.53
CA ALA A 21 6.55 -0.23 -2.16
C ALA A 21 5.45 -1.01 -2.91
N ASN A 22 4.39 -0.32 -3.34
CA ASN A 22 3.24 -0.89 -4.02
C ASN A 22 3.16 -0.40 -5.47
N LEU A 23 2.96 -1.34 -6.40
CA LEU A 23 2.97 -1.03 -7.82
C LEU A 23 1.80 -0.13 -8.23
N SER A 24 0.64 -0.24 -7.56
CA SER A 24 -0.53 0.62 -7.79
C SER A 24 -0.20 2.12 -7.61
N ASN A 25 0.68 2.46 -6.67
CA ASN A 25 1.11 3.84 -6.43
C ASN A 25 1.99 4.39 -7.56
N ALA A 26 2.71 3.51 -8.26
CA ALA A 26 3.55 3.91 -9.39
C ALA A 26 2.75 4.22 -10.67
N LEU A 27 1.46 3.87 -10.72
CA LEU A 27 0.62 4.12 -11.90
C LEU A 27 0.21 5.59 -12.02
N ALA A 28 0.02 6.27 -10.89
CA ALA A 28 -0.40 7.68 -10.86
C ALA A 28 0.62 8.57 -11.59
N GLY A 29 0.15 9.33 -12.59
CA GLY A 29 1.00 10.22 -13.37
C GLY A 29 1.93 9.54 -14.40
N ASN A 30 2.18 8.22 -14.28
CA ASN A 30 3.08 7.48 -15.16
C ASN A 30 2.36 6.71 -16.27
N VAL A 31 1.07 6.43 -16.10
CA VAL A 31 0.29 5.68 -17.08
C VAL A 31 -0.84 6.54 -17.62
N SER A 32 -0.73 6.93 -18.90
CA SER A 32 -1.74 7.76 -19.56
C SER A 32 -3.12 7.11 -19.47
N GLY A 33 -4.14 7.89 -19.03
CA GLY A 33 -5.53 7.46 -18.90
C GLY A 33 -5.82 6.53 -17.74
N VAL A 34 -4.90 6.40 -16.78
CA VAL A 34 -5.11 5.77 -15.48
C VAL A 34 -5.26 6.86 -14.44
N LEU A 35 -6.35 6.80 -13.68
CA LEU A 35 -6.55 7.58 -12.46
C LEU A 35 -6.22 6.67 -11.29
N ALA A 36 -5.41 7.12 -10.36
CA ALA A 36 -5.11 6.38 -9.15
C ALA A 36 -5.27 7.29 -7.93
N MET A 37 -5.80 6.74 -6.85
CA MET A 37 -6.05 7.45 -5.61
C MET A 37 -5.55 6.63 -4.43
N GLN A 38 -4.58 7.16 -3.72
CA GLN A 38 -4.09 6.58 -2.47
C GLN A 38 -4.90 7.15 -1.30
N THR A 39 -5.58 6.29 -0.57
CA THR A 39 -6.44 6.69 0.56
C THR A 39 -5.70 6.71 1.90
N SER A 40 -4.56 6.04 2.01
CA SER A 40 -3.75 5.96 3.22
C SER A 40 -2.28 5.96 2.90
N GLY A 41 -1.47 6.63 3.70
CA GLY A 41 -0.01 6.54 3.68
C GLY A 41 0.56 5.55 4.71
N GLN A 42 -0.29 4.89 5.51
CA GLN A 42 0.17 3.98 6.55
C GLN A 42 0.78 2.71 5.94
N PRO A 43 1.97 2.28 6.40
CA PRO A 43 2.61 1.07 5.92
C PRO A 43 1.68 -0.14 5.90
N GLY A 44 1.70 -0.84 4.76
CA GLY A 44 0.92 -2.07 4.57
C GLY A 44 -0.55 -1.90 4.22
N VAL A 45 -1.09 -0.65 4.23
CA VAL A 45 -2.41 -0.26 3.72
C VAL A 45 -2.34 0.96 2.81
N ASN A 46 -1.16 1.25 2.29
CA ASN A 46 -0.84 2.38 1.44
C ASN A 46 -0.91 2.03 -0.05
N THR A 47 -1.83 1.16 -0.45
CA THR A 47 -2.12 0.85 -1.84
C THR A 47 -3.03 1.91 -2.46
N SER A 48 -2.95 2.09 -3.77
CA SER A 48 -3.86 2.94 -4.52
C SER A 48 -4.96 2.13 -5.18
N GLU A 49 -6.18 2.63 -5.09
CA GLU A 49 -7.24 2.25 -6.02
C GLU A 49 -6.99 2.94 -7.36
N PHE A 50 -7.21 2.24 -8.47
CA PHE A 50 -6.99 2.81 -9.78
C PHE A 50 -8.10 2.43 -10.77
N TRP A 51 -8.36 3.34 -11.72
CA TRP A 51 -9.37 3.20 -12.74
C TRP A 51 -8.80 3.58 -14.10
N ILE A 52 -9.25 2.86 -15.13
CA ILE A 52 -8.86 3.15 -16.50
C ILE A 52 -9.98 3.97 -17.15
N ARG A 53 -9.67 5.21 -17.60
CA ARG A 53 -10.62 6.18 -18.16
C ARG A 53 -11.74 6.62 -17.21
N GLY A 54 -11.55 6.47 -15.90
CA GLY A 54 -12.52 6.87 -14.89
C GLY A 54 -13.43 5.74 -14.42
N ILE A 55 -14.36 6.09 -13.53
CA ILE A 55 -15.33 5.15 -12.98
C ILE A 55 -16.48 5.03 -13.97
N SER A 56 -16.64 3.87 -14.60
CA SER A 56 -17.64 3.63 -15.64
C SER A 56 -18.89 2.88 -15.15
N THR A 57 -18.86 2.34 -13.92
CA THR A 57 -19.96 1.53 -13.36
C THR A 57 -20.45 2.07 -12.04
N PHE A 58 -21.78 2.15 -11.86
CA PHE A 58 -22.41 2.47 -10.59
C PHE A 58 -22.82 1.17 -9.88
N GLY A 59 -22.35 0.98 -8.65
CA GLY A 59 -22.79 -0.11 -7.77
C GLY A 59 -22.22 -1.52 -8.05
N ALA A 60 -21.39 -1.70 -9.07
CA ALA A 60 -20.64 -2.91 -9.34
C ALA A 60 -19.15 -2.69 -9.11
N ASN A 61 -18.34 -3.77 -9.14
CA ASN A 61 -16.89 -3.66 -9.06
C ASN A 61 -16.37 -2.73 -10.17
N SER A 62 -15.78 -1.60 -9.79
CA SER A 62 -15.25 -0.58 -10.70
C SER A 62 -13.77 -0.77 -11.03
N SER A 63 -13.09 -1.76 -10.42
CA SER A 63 -11.66 -2.01 -10.62
C SER A 63 -11.37 -2.60 -11.99
N ALA A 64 -10.22 -2.26 -12.54
CA ALA A 64 -9.71 -2.88 -13.77
C ALA A 64 -9.33 -4.35 -13.53
N LEU A 65 -9.47 -5.19 -14.56
CA LEU A 65 -9.01 -6.57 -14.52
C LEU A 65 -7.48 -6.60 -14.65
N VAL A 66 -6.79 -7.16 -13.66
CA VAL A 66 -5.33 -7.33 -13.71
C VAL A 66 -4.99 -8.78 -14.00
N LEU A 67 -4.25 -9.02 -15.07
CA LEU A 67 -3.80 -10.34 -15.48
C LEU A 67 -2.27 -10.41 -15.45
N VAL A 68 -1.74 -11.33 -14.65
CA VAL A 68 -0.32 -11.63 -14.53
C VAL A 68 -0.07 -13.00 -15.18
N ASP A 69 0.69 -13.02 -16.25
CA ASP A 69 0.94 -14.21 -17.06
C ASP A 69 -0.36 -14.95 -17.48
N GLY A 70 -1.46 -14.18 -17.64
CA GLY A 70 -2.77 -14.65 -18.03
C GLY A 70 -3.69 -15.10 -16.90
N PHE A 71 -3.27 -14.98 -15.64
CA PHE A 71 -4.08 -15.27 -14.45
C PHE A 71 -4.45 -13.97 -13.73
N GLU A 72 -5.69 -13.90 -13.23
CA GLU A 72 -6.15 -12.76 -12.44
C GLU A 72 -5.46 -12.74 -11.08
N ARG A 73 -4.72 -11.67 -10.80
CA ARG A 73 -3.93 -11.49 -9.58
C ARG A 73 -3.89 -10.03 -9.17
N ASP A 74 -3.62 -9.80 -7.90
CA ASP A 74 -3.46 -8.46 -7.35
C ASP A 74 -2.15 -7.81 -7.85
N LEU A 75 -2.25 -6.56 -8.26
CA LEU A 75 -1.15 -5.78 -8.78
C LEU A 75 -0.04 -5.57 -7.73
N ASP A 76 -0.42 -5.33 -6.48
CA ASP A 76 0.50 -4.97 -5.41
C ASP A 76 1.25 -6.17 -4.79
N GLU A 77 0.95 -7.39 -5.27
CA GLU A 77 1.69 -8.60 -4.89
C GLU A 77 2.91 -8.85 -5.77
N ILE A 78 3.02 -8.11 -6.87
CA ILE A 78 4.10 -8.30 -7.84
C ILE A 78 5.26 -7.37 -7.48
N ASN A 79 6.46 -7.93 -7.49
CA ASN A 79 7.65 -7.10 -7.46
C ASN A 79 7.89 -6.46 -8.84
N ILE A 80 8.03 -5.15 -8.87
CA ILE A 80 8.25 -4.39 -10.11
C ILE A 80 9.50 -4.85 -10.88
N GLU A 81 10.52 -5.33 -10.17
CA GLU A 81 11.75 -5.84 -10.80
C GLU A 81 11.54 -7.16 -11.54
N ASP A 82 10.42 -7.87 -11.30
CA ASP A 82 10.06 -9.12 -11.98
C ASP A 82 9.29 -8.89 -13.28
N ILE A 83 8.90 -7.66 -13.59
CA ILE A 83 8.06 -7.34 -14.74
C ILE A 83 8.94 -7.22 -15.99
N GLU A 84 8.56 -7.90 -17.06
CA GLU A 84 9.13 -7.75 -18.41
C GLU A 84 8.33 -6.76 -19.25
N SER A 85 6.99 -6.82 -19.19
CA SER A 85 6.11 -5.88 -19.91
C SER A 85 4.86 -5.55 -19.12
N PHE A 86 4.40 -4.30 -19.25
CA PHE A 86 3.20 -3.78 -18.65
C PHE A 86 2.35 -3.11 -19.72
N THR A 87 1.17 -3.63 -19.98
CA THR A 87 0.29 -3.15 -21.05
C THR A 87 -1.11 -2.87 -20.49
N VAL A 88 -1.67 -1.73 -20.87
CA VAL A 88 -3.03 -1.33 -20.49
C VAL A 88 -3.93 -1.31 -21.73
N LEU A 89 -4.97 -2.13 -21.70
CA LEU A 89 -6.05 -2.16 -22.70
C LEU A 89 -7.19 -1.28 -22.22
N LYS A 90 -7.52 -0.26 -23.00
CA LYS A 90 -8.45 0.80 -22.58
C LYS A 90 -9.78 0.77 -23.33
N ASP A 91 -9.82 0.19 -24.55
CA ASP A 91 -10.97 0.20 -25.41
C ASP A 91 -11.73 -1.12 -25.39
N ALA A 92 -13.05 -1.05 -25.52
CA ALA A 92 -13.92 -2.22 -25.59
C ALA A 92 -13.53 -3.22 -26.70
N SER A 93 -13.01 -2.73 -27.82
CA SER A 93 -12.53 -3.57 -28.92
C SER A 93 -11.32 -4.44 -28.52
N THR A 94 -10.43 -3.92 -27.65
CA THR A 94 -9.26 -4.64 -27.17
C THR A 94 -9.56 -5.52 -25.96
N THR A 95 -10.56 -5.16 -25.17
CA THR A 95 -10.97 -5.89 -23.96
C THR A 95 -12.08 -6.91 -24.20
N ALA A 96 -12.68 -6.94 -25.38
CA ALA A 96 -13.80 -7.82 -25.74
C ALA A 96 -13.56 -9.32 -25.47
N ILE A 97 -12.31 -9.77 -25.64
CA ILE A 97 -11.91 -11.17 -25.37
C ILE A 97 -12.02 -11.57 -23.90
N TYR A 98 -12.10 -10.58 -22.99
CA TYR A 98 -12.24 -10.80 -21.54
C TYR A 98 -13.70 -10.67 -21.07
N GLY A 99 -14.65 -10.45 -22.00
CA GLY A 99 -16.08 -10.34 -21.72
C GLY A 99 -16.41 -9.20 -20.76
N SER A 100 -17.42 -9.39 -19.92
CA SER A 100 -17.86 -8.39 -18.92
C SER A 100 -16.80 -8.01 -17.90
N ARG A 101 -15.84 -8.89 -17.63
CA ARG A 101 -14.72 -8.63 -16.68
C ARG A 101 -13.75 -7.58 -17.23
N GLY A 102 -13.65 -7.43 -18.56
CA GLY A 102 -12.83 -6.43 -19.20
C GLY A 102 -13.49 -5.06 -19.37
N ALA A 103 -14.73 -4.87 -18.91
CA ALA A 103 -15.50 -3.63 -19.13
C ALA A 103 -14.82 -2.36 -18.56
N ASN A 104 -14.13 -2.47 -17.43
CA ASN A 104 -13.42 -1.38 -16.77
C ASN A 104 -11.94 -1.26 -17.22
N GLY A 105 -11.58 -1.91 -18.32
CA GLY A 105 -10.20 -1.99 -18.81
C GLY A 105 -9.45 -3.20 -18.26
N VAL A 106 -8.34 -3.52 -18.91
CA VAL A 106 -7.51 -4.68 -18.57
C VAL A 106 -6.05 -4.26 -18.48
N VAL A 107 -5.38 -4.67 -17.42
CA VAL A 107 -3.93 -4.55 -17.23
C VAL A 107 -3.31 -5.92 -17.48
N LEU A 108 -2.41 -5.99 -18.45
CA LEU A 108 -1.66 -7.20 -18.78
C LEU A 108 -0.23 -7.05 -18.32
N ILE A 109 0.20 -7.95 -17.48
CA ILE A 109 1.57 -8.00 -16.97
C ILE A 109 2.18 -9.32 -17.39
N THR A 110 3.34 -9.23 -18.03
CA THR A 110 4.18 -10.39 -18.32
C THR A 110 5.38 -10.33 -17.40
N THR A 111 5.67 -11.44 -16.72
CA THR A 111 6.83 -11.53 -15.84
C THR A 111 8.06 -12.00 -16.60
N LYS A 112 9.24 -11.72 -16.06
CA LYS A 112 10.51 -12.10 -16.65
C LYS A 112 10.69 -13.63 -16.67
N HIS A 113 11.20 -14.13 -17.78
CA HIS A 113 11.61 -15.51 -17.98
C HIS A 113 13.11 -15.62 -18.23
N GLY A 114 13.64 -16.81 -18.07
CA GLY A 114 15.04 -17.11 -18.40
C GLY A 114 15.28 -17.02 -19.91
N LYS A 115 16.50 -16.68 -20.27
CA LYS A 115 16.99 -16.70 -21.66
C LYS A 115 18.19 -17.63 -21.76
N GLU A 116 18.36 -18.26 -22.91
CA GLU A 116 19.56 -19.07 -23.18
C GLU A 116 20.82 -18.21 -23.05
N GLY A 117 21.80 -18.70 -22.32
CA GLY A 117 23.07 -18.01 -22.11
C GLY A 117 23.63 -18.20 -20.70
N LYS A 118 24.72 -17.48 -20.44
CA LYS A 118 25.38 -17.46 -19.14
C LYS A 118 24.45 -16.88 -18.07
N ILE A 119 24.65 -17.33 -16.83
CA ILE A 119 23.93 -16.80 -15.66
C ILE A 119 24.19 -15.31 -15.53
N LYS A 120 23.11 -14.55 -15.40
CA LYS A 120 23.11 -13.12 -15.08
C LYS A 120 22.53 -12.95 -13.68
N ILE A 121 23.25 -12.26 -12.82
CA ILE A 121 22.84 -11.95 -11.45
C ILE A 121 22.75 -10.44 -11.33
N ASN A 122 21.62 -9.95 -10.82
CA ASN A 122 21.44 -8.53 -10.48
C ASN A 122 21.04 -8.43 -9.02
N ALA A 123 21.73 -7.57 -8.29
CA ALA A 123 21.40 -7.22 -6.91
C ALA A 123 21.19 -5.71 -6.83
N LYS A 124 20.13 -5.28 -6.14
CA LYS A 124 19.78 -3.87 -5.96
C LYS A 124 19.36 -3.66 -4.51
N VAL A 125 19.91 -2.63 -3.88
CA VAL A 125 19.52 -2.18 -2.55
C VAL A 125 19.19 -0.70 -2.64
N GLU A 126 18.05 -0.32 -2.07
CA GLU A 126 17.56 1.06 -2.10
C GLU A 126 17.07 1.45 -0.71
N THR A 127 17.31 2.70 -0.35
CA THR A 127 16.74 3.33 0.83
C THR A 127 16.03 4.61 0.41
N SER A 128 14.87 4.87 1.00
CA SER A 128 14.13 6.11 0.77
C SER A 128 13.63 6.68 2.08
N TYR A 129 13.66 8.01 2.19
CA TYR A 129 13.05 8.75 3.27
C TYR A 129 11.70 9.29 2.80
N ASN A 130 10.64 8.88 3.45
CA ASN A 130 9.28 9.31 3.15
C ASN A 130 8.88 10.40 4.13
N ALA A 131 8.66 11.61 3.63
CA ALA A 131 8.16 12.73 4.41
C ALA A 131 6.64 12.89 4.22
N ARG A 132 5.99 13.51 5.20
CA ARG A 132 4.60 13.93 5.07
C ARG A 132 4.48 15.03 4.02
N THR A 133 3.61 14.87 3.04
CA THR A 133 3.40 15.88 1.99
C THR A 133 2.38 16.94 2.39
N ILE A 134 1.33 16.52 3.08
CA ILE A 134 0.28 17.40 3.61
C ILE A 134 -0.04 16.95 5.03
N THR A 135 0.04 17.87 5.97
CA THR A 135 -0.40 17.67 7.36
C THR A 135 -1.48 18.72 7.64
N PRO A 136 -2.66 18.32 8.13
CA PRO A 136 -3.64 19.30 8.57
C PRO A 136 -3.05 20.21 9.66
N GLU A 137 -3.22 21.50 9.50
CA GLU A 137 -2.88 22.48 10.53
C GLU A 137 -4.13 22.78 11.34
N PHE A 138 -4.04 22.65 12.64
CA PHE A 138 -5.11 22.97 13.57
C PHE A 138 -4.85 24.31 14.25
N ALA A 139 -5.93 24.97 14.67
CA ALA A 139 -5.82 26.16 15.50
C ALA A 139 -5.16 25.82 16.85
N ASP A 140 -4.34 26.72 17.36
CA ASP A 140 -3.83 26.63 18.73
C ASP A 140 -4.95 26.85 19.77
N GLY A 141 -4.65 26.59 21.06
CA GLY A 141 -5.65 26.66 22.12
C GLY A 141 -6.32 28.01 22.26
N TYR A 142 -5.56 29.11 22.14
CA TYR A 142 -6.11 30.45 22.20
C TYR A 142 -7.00 30.75 21.01
N SER A 143 -6.55 30.50 19.80
CA SER A 143 -7.32 30.70 18.57
C SER A 143 -8.59 29.83 18.54
N TYR A 144 -8.50 28.58 19.00
CA TYR A 144 -9.66 27.68 19.13
C TYR A 144 -10.70 28.29 20.09
N ALA A 145 -10.30 28.71 21.30
CA ALA A 145 -11.19 29.28 22.28
C ALA A 145 -11.83 30.60 21.80
N MET A 146 -11.05 31.44 21.09
CA MET A 146 -11.54 32.67 20.46
C MET A 146 -12.62 32.39 19.42
N LEU A 147 -12.39 31.45 18.50
CA LEU A 147 -13.35 31.05 17.47
C LEU A 147 -14.61 30.43 18.07
N MET A 148 -14.48 29.62 19.15
CA MET A 148 -15.64 29.09 19.87
C MET A 148 -16.48 30.17 20.51
N ASN A 149 -15.86 31.17 21.15
CA ASN A 149 -16.56 32.32 21.70
C ASN A 149 -17.27 33.12 20.59
N GLU A 150 -16.61 33.37 19.46
CA GLU A 150 -17.22 34.05 18.31
C GLU A 150 -18.42 33.26 17.78
N ALA A 151 -18.31 31.93 17.66
CA ALA A 151 -19.40 31.08 17.25
C ALA A 151 -20.61 31.13 18.20
N CYS A 152 -20.40 31.28 19.51
CA CYS A 152 -21.48 31.46 20.48
C CYS A 152 -22.12 32.86 20.34
N ILE A 153 -21.32 33.92 20.27
CA ILE A 153 -21.82 35.30 20.15
C ILE A 153 -22.66 35.45 18.87
N THR A 154 -22.21 34.95 17.74
CA THR A 154 -22.93 35.02 16.47
C THR A 154 -24.26 34.26 16.48
N ARG A 155 -24.41 33.30 17.40
CA ARG A 155 -25.67 32.56 17.65
C ARG A 155 -26.50 33.12 18.80
N ASN A 156 -26.14 34.30 19.31
CA ASN A 156 -26.78 34.94 20.45
C ASN A 156 -26.71 34.09 21.73
N GLN A 157 -25.59 33.38 21.92
CA GLN A 157 -25.28 32.59 23.11
C GLN A 157 -24.19 33.28 23.94
N GLU A 158 -24.10 32.91 25.21
CA GLU A 158 -23.02 33.39 26.08
C GLU A 158 -21.66 32.81 25.66
N ARG A 159 -20.59 33.49 25.97
CA ARG A 159 -19.22 33.04 25.76
C ARG A 159 -18.96 31.80 26.61
N ILE A 160 -18.25 30.83 26.04
CA ILE A 160 -17.82 29.62 26.76
C ILE A 160 -16.60 29.94 27.62
N TYR A 161 -15.61 30.61 27.04
CA TYR A 161 -14.36 30.97 27.71
C TYR A 161 -14.40 32.41 28.15
N GLN A 162 -14.14 32.66 29.46
CA GLN A 162 -14.10 34.00 30.04
C GLN A 162 -12.77 34.71 29.72
N ASN A 163 -12.67 36.00 30.00
CA ASN A 163 -11.50 36.79 29.64
C ASN A 163 -10.22 36.33 30.39
N ASP A 164 -10.33 35.92 31.63
CA ASP A 164 -9.23 35.37 32.44
C ASP A 164 -8.75 34.02 31.90
N GLU A 165 -9.66 33.13 31.51
CA GLU A 165 -9.31 31.85 30.86
C GLU A 165 -8.60 32.08 29.52
N MET A 166 -9.10 33.05 28.73
CA MET A 166 -8.47 33.44 27.49
C MET A 166 -7.04 33.95 27.69
N GLU A 167 -6.80 34.68 28.77
CA GLU A 167 -5.45 35.19 29.09
C GLU A 167 -4.53 34.07 29.57
N ILE A 168 -5.03 33.13 30.37
CA ILE A 168 -4.30 31.92 30.80
C ILE A 168 -3.87 31.08 29.58
N LEU A 169 -4.80 30.84 28.64
CA LEU A 169 -4.51 30.10 27.39
C LEU A 169 -3.47 30.86 26.54
N ARG A 170 -3.60 32.21 26.42
CA ARG A 170 -2.67 33.02 25.63
C ARG A 170 -1.26 32.99 26.18
N LEU A 171 -1.11 32.98 27.51
CA LEU A 171 0.16 32.98 28.22
C LEU A 171 0.71 31.58 28.54
N GLY A 172 -0.11 30.53 28.36
CA GLY A 172 0.29 29.13 28.66
C GLY A 172 0.61 28.91 30.16
N LEU A 173 -0.13 29.54 31.07
CA LEU A 173 0.20 29.59 32.48
C LEU A 173 -0.08 28.27 33.25
N ASP A 174 -1.08 27.53 32.85
CA ASP A 174 -1.49 26.27 33.49
C ASP A 174 -1.74 25.18 32.42
N PRO A 175 -0.71 24.48 32.00
CA PRO A 175 -0.85 23.46 30.94
C PRO A 175 -1.63 22.21 31.36
N ASP A 176 -1.85 21.99 32.64
CA ASP A 176 -2.64 20.86 33.16
C ASP A 176 -4.15 21.16 33.06
N LEU A 177 -4.60 22.37 33.36
CA LEU A 177 -5.99 22.78 33.28
C LEU A 177 -6.35 23.45 31.95
N TYR A 178 -5.42 24.18 31.37
CA TYR A 178 -5.58 24.91 30.11
C TYR A 178 -4.50 24.44 29.09
N PRO A 179 -4.55 23.21 28.68
CA PRO A 179 -3.57 22.65 27.73
C PRO A 179 -3.63 23.38 26.37
N ASN A 180 -2.51 23.34 25.65
CA ASN A 180 -2.41 23.78 24.27
C ASN A 180 -1.59 22.72 23.51
N VAL A 181 -2.28 21.68 23.02
CA VAL A 181 -1.64 20.49 22.46
C VAL A 181 -1.76 20.48 20.94
N ASP A 182 -0.62 20.47 20.26
CA ASP A 182 -0.56 20.07 18.85
C ASP A 182 -0.52 18.54 18.77
N TRP A 183 -1.67 17.92 18.59
CA TRP A 183 -1.79 16.47 18.52
C TRP A 183 -1.09 15.86 17.31
N MET A 184 -0.92 16.61 16.22
CA MET A 184 -0.17 16.14 15.04
C MET A 184 1.32 16.04 15.37
N ASP A 185 1.89 17.07 16.01
CA ASP A 185 3.30 17.04 16.41
C ASP A 185 3.56 16.01 17.51
N VAL A 186 2.65 15.89 18.49
CA VAL A 186 2.77 14.87 19.55
C VAL A 186 2.85 13.45 18.99
N LEU A 187 2.01 13.12 18.01
CA LEU A 187 1.87 11.74 17.53
C LEU A 187 2.75 11.37 16.35
N LEU A 188 3.09 12.33 15.49
CA LEU A 188 3.70 12.04 14.21
C LEU A 188 5.17 12.48 14.15
N LYS A 189 5.98 11.64 13.54
CA LYS A 189 7.34 11.98 13.08
C LYS A 189 7.26 12.76 11.77
N ASP A 190 8.30 13.51 11.44
CA ASP A 190 8.38 14.22 10.14
C ASP A 190 8.48 13.29 8.95
N GLY A 191 8.99 12.09 9.17
CA GLY A 191 9.09 11.08 8.14
C GLY A 191 9.58 9.75 8.69
N ALA A 192 9.68 8.78 7.79
CA ALA A 192 10.12 7.43 8.08
C ALA A 192 10.92 6.82 6.92
N MET A 193 11.73 5.81 7.23
CA MET A 193 12.56 5.13 6.25
C MET A 193 11.84 3.96 5.60
N THR A 194 12.12 3.74 4.33
CA THR A 194 11.80 2.51 3.61
C THR A 194 13.08 1.90 3.06
N TYR A 195 13.23 0.61 3.27
CA TYR A 195 14.37 -0.18 2.80
C TYR A 195 13.87 -1.22 1.81
N ARG A 196 14.56 -1.36 0.68
CA ARG A 196 14.27 -2.38 -0.32
C ARG A 196 15.54 -3.10 -0.73
N ALA A 197 15.45 -4.41 -0.86
CA ALA A 197 16.50 -5.24 -1.43
C ALA A 197 15.88 -6.16 -2.49
N ASN A 198 16.56 -6.30 -3.62
CA ASN A 198 16.16 -7.19 -4.68
C ASN A 198 17.38 -7.97 -5.18
N LEU A 199 17.19 -9.26 -5.35
CA LEU A 199 18.17 -10.16 -5.97
C LEU A 199 17.47 -10.98 -7.03
N ASN A 200 17.91 -10.90 -8.28
CA ASN A 200 17.41 -11.75 -9.32
C ASN A 200 18.53 -12.43 -10.11
N MET A 201 18.23 -13.62 -10.58
CA MET A 201 19.14 -14.46 -11.35
C MET A 201 18.39 -15.06 -12.54
N SER A 202 18.99 -14.98 -13.72
CA SER A 202 18.43 -15.57 -14.94
C SER A 202 19.50 -16.26 -15.76
N GLY A 203 19.12 -17.30 -16.45
CA GLY A 203 20.02 -18.05 -17.31
C GLY A 203 19.36 -19.30 -17.89
N GLY A 204 20.13 -20.13 -18.53
CA GLY A 204 19.68 -21.42 -19.03
C GLY A 204 20.41 -21.90 -20.26
N GLY A 205 20.10 -23.12 -20.66
CA GLY A 205 20.53 -23.74 -21.89
C GLY A 205 19.39 -23.84 -22.90
N SER A 206 19.64 -24.62 -23.96
CA SER A 206 18.63 -24.84 -25.02
C SER A 206 17.41 -25.65 -24.56
N THR A 207 17.55 -26.44 -23.49
CA THR A 207 16.48 -27.33 -23.00
C THR A 207 15.71 -26.68 -21.84
N ALA A 208 16.39 -25.94 -20.94
CA ALA A 208 15.77 -25.33 -19.77
C ALA A 208 16.32 -23.94 -19.53
N ARG A 209 15.42 -23.01 -19.28
CA ARG A 209 15.73 -21.61 -18.96
C ARG A 209 15.00 -21.24 -17.68
N TYR A 210 15.61 -20.42 -16.85
CA TYR A 210 15.06 -20.07 -15.56
C TYR A 210 15.26 -18.59 -15.23
N PHE A 211 14.32 -18.05 -14.46
CA PHE A 211 14.41 -16.77 -13.79
C PHE A 211 14.03 -16.98 -12.33
N VAL A 212 14.88 -16.54 -11.42
CA VAL A 212 14.66 -16.58 -9.96
C VAL A 212 14.76 -15.18 -9.42
N SER A 213 13.84 -14.78 -8.57
CA SER A 213 13.86 -13.47 -7.89
C SER A 213 13.51 -13.62 -6.42
N LEU A 214 14.20 -12.84 -5.59
CA LEU A 214 13.92 -12.65 -4.17
C LEU A 214 13.91 -11.15 -3.89
N SER A 215 12.90 -10.66 -3.19
CA SER A 215 12.86 -9.27 -2.76
C SER A 215 12.38 -9.12 -1.34
N TYR A 216 12.87 -8.07 -0.70
CA TYR A 216 12.49 -7.65 0.63
C TYR A 216 12.18 -6.17 0.63
N VAL A 217 11.07 -5.79 1.27
CA VAL A 217 10.68 -4.40 1.50
C VAL A 217 10.32 -4.24 2.96
N ASN A 218 10.89 -3.22 3.61
CA ASN A 218 10.53 -2.81 4.97
C ASN A 218 10.13 -1.35 4.95
N GLU A 219 8.90 -1.06 5.33
CA GLU A 219 8.34 0.27 5.47
C GLU A 219 8.13 0.58 6.94
N GLU A 220 8.73 1.64 7.44
CA GLU A 220 8.51 2.14 8.78
C GLU A 220 7.40 3.18 8.80
N GLY A 221 6.63 3.22 9.88
CA GLY A 221 5.57 4.19 10.08
C GLY A 221 6.05 5.47 10.76
N MET A 222 5.17 6.46 10.74
CA MET A 222 5.47 7.82 11.23
C MET A 222 4.89 8.09 12.61
N TYR A 223 4.39 7.09 13.37
CA TYR A 223 3.95 7.32 14.73
C TYR A 223 5.15 7.39 15.67
N LYS A 224 5.12 8.33 16.60
CA LYS A 224 6.02 8.37 17.74
C LYS A 224 5.66 7.23 18.69
N THR A 225 6.64 6.70 19.40
CA THR A 225 6.48 5.63 20.38
C THR A 225 6.87 6.13 21.75
N ASP A 226 6.24 5.59 22.79
CA ASP A 226 6.61 5.88 24.17
C ASP A 226 7.68 4.88 24.62
N ASP A 227 8.94 5.30 24.58
CA ASP A 227 10.06 4.43 24.94
C ASP A 227 10.13 4.17 26.46
N ALA A 228 9.56 5.04 27.29
CA ALA A 228 9.51 4.86 28.73
C ALA A 228 8.49 3.80 29.17
N MET A 229 7.40 3.70 28.44
CA MET A 229 6.32 2.72 28.65
C MET A 229 6.48 1.47 27.77
N ARG A 230 7.48 1.46 26.89
CA ARG A 230 7.74 0.38 25.96
C ARG A 230 8.07 -0.90 26.70
N LYS A 231 7.24 -1.90 26.50
CA LYS A 231 7.49 -3.29 26.88
C LYS A 231 7.99 -4.05 25.64
N ASP A 232 7.76 -5.31 25.55
CA ASP A 232 8.34 -6.20 24.52
C ASP A 232 7.71 -6.08 23.12
N TYR A 233 6.99 -4.98 22.81
CA TYR A 233 6.32 -4.81 21.52
C TYR A 233 6.48 -3.40 20.96
N ASN A 234 6.31 -3.27 19.64
CA ASN A 234 6.36 -2.00 18.92
C ASN A 234 4.95 -1.61 18.44
N THR A 235 4.53 -0.40 18.76
CA THR A 235 3.23 0.15 18.34
C THR A 235 3.30 0.99 17.08
N ASN A 236 4.52 1.38 16.61
CA ASN A 236 4.64 2.11 15.36
C ASN A 236 4.18 1.22 14.19
N PRO A 237 3.23 1.68 13.35
CA PRO A 237 2.84 0.95 12.17
C PRO A 237 4.05 0.61 11.30
N SER A 238 4.17 -0.63 10.86
CA SER A 238 5.23 -1.05 9.96
C SER A 238 4.77 -2.17 9.06
N SER A 239 5.42 -2.32 7.90
CA SER A 239 5.13 -3.39 6.97
C SER A 239 6.41 -3.98 6.44
N GLN A 240 6.52 -5.29 6.54
CA GLN A 240 7.61 -6.06 5.96
C GLN A 240 7.02 -7.01 4.92
N ARG A 241 7.63 -7.06 3.74
CA ARG A 241 7.19 -7.94 2.66
C ARG A 241 8.37 -8.64 2.03
N TRP A 242 8.27 -9.95 1.93
CA TRP A 242 9.18 -10.82 1.19
C TRP A 242 8.44 -11.34 -0.03
N ASN A 243 9.00 -11.15 -1.22
CA ASN A 243 8.49 -11.76 -2.44
C ASN A 243 9.54 -12.73 -2.99
N TYR A 244 9.05 -13.82 -3.57
CA TYR A 244 9.88 -14.75 -4.31
C TYR A 244 9.19 -15.15 -5.61
N ARG A 245 9.98 -15.42 -6.63
CA ARG A 245 9.50 -15.90 -7.93
C ARG A 245 10.50 -16.87 -8.54
N LEU A 246 9.97 -17.94 -9.10
CA LEU A 246 10.68 -18.89 -9.95
C LEU A 246 9.86 -19.08 -11.21
N ASN A 247 10.40 -18.72 -12.37
CA ASN A 247 9.85 -19.05 -13.68
C ASN A 247 10.83 -19.98 -14.38
N THR A 248 10.36 -21.12 -14.87
CA THR A 248 11.16 -22.10 -15.58
C THR A 248 10.46 -22.51 -16.86
N ASP A 249 11.17 -22.41 -17.97
CA ASP A 249 10.72 -22.83 -19.30
C ASP A 249 11.51 -24.06 -19.71
N ILE A 250 10.82 -25.16 -20.05
CA ILE A 250 11.43 -26.47 -20.37
C ILE A 250 10.97 -26.90 -21.75
N ASP A 251 11.87 -26.96 -22.71
CA ASP A 251 11.63 -27.59 -23.99
C ASP A 251 11.72 -29.13 -23.85
N VAL A 252 10.58 -29.75 -23.52
CA VAL A 252 10.49 -31.22 -23.35
C VAL A 252 10.79 -31.93 -24.64
N THR A 253 10.33 -31.37 -25.76
CA THR A 253 10.65 -31.78 -27.12
C THR A 253 10.83 -30.55 -28.01
N LYS A 254 11.22 -30.73 -29.27
CA LYS A 254 11.30 -29.60 -30.25
C LYS A 254 9.94 -28.93 -30.52
N THR A 255 8.85 -29.60 -30.15
CA THR A 255 7.47 -29.15 -30.40
C THR A 255 6.68 -28.91 -29.12
N THR A 256 7.21 -29.30 -27.95
CA THR A 256 6.53 -29.23 -26.65
C THR A 256 7.31 -28.35 -25.68
N LEU A 257 6.71 -27.26 -25.26
CA LEU A 257 7.24 -26.36 -24.25
C LEU A 257 6.34 -26.39 -23.00
N VAL A 258 6.94 -26.63 -21.85
CA VAL A 258 6.29 -26.54 -20.54
C VAL A 258 6.87 -25.35 -19.79
N LYS A 259 6.00 -24.47 -19.32
CA LYS A 259 6.38 -23.35 -18.45
C LYS A 259 5.81 -23.58 -17.06
N VAL A 260 6.64 -23.44 -16.04
CA VAL A 260 6.26 -23.56 -14.65
C VAL A 260 6.62 -22.26 -13.95
N GLY A 261 5.64 -21.62 -13.34
CA GLY A 261 5.81 -20.44 -12.52
C GLY A 261 5.37 -20.72 -11.08
N VAL A 262 6.22 -20.40 -10.13
CA VAL A 262 5.90 -20.38 -8.70
C VAL A 262 6.29 -19.03 -8.16
N SER A 263 5.36 -18.32 -7.56
CA SER A 263 5.64 -17.04 -6.90
C SER A 263 4.87 -16.94 -5.60
N GLY A 264 5.29 -16.05 -4.73
CA GLY A 264 4.57 -15.79 -3.51
C GLY A 264 5.04 -14.54 -2.81
N SER A 265 4.21 -14.14 -1.86
CA SER A 265 4.48 -13.03 -0.97
C SER A 265 4.17 -13.41 0.47
N LEU A 266 5.08 -13.09 1.37
CA LEU A 266 4.86 -13.13 2.80
C LEU A 266 4.87 -11.67 3.29
N LYS A 267 3.73 -11.19 3.78
CA LYS A 267 3.57 -9.82 4.29
C LYS A 267 3.28 -9.88 5.79
N LYS A 268 4.12 -9.19 6.55
CA LYS A 268 3.94 -8.92 7.97
C LYS A 268 3.59 -7.45 8.14
N ARG A 269 2.48 -7.15 8.77
CA ARG A 269 2.06 -5.79 9.12
C ARG A 269 1.91 -5.69 10.61
N ASN A 270 2.48 -4.64 11.20
CA ASN A 270 2.29 -4.25 12.58
C ASN A 270 1.50 -2.93 12.66
N ALA A 271 0.69 -2.77 13.70
CA ALA A 271 -0.06 -1.55 13.99
C ALA A 271 -0.35 -1.48 15.49
N PRO A 272 -0.72 -0.30 16.05
CA PRO A 272 -1.27 -0.20 17.40
C PRO A 272 -2.52 -1.08 17.54
N GLY A 273 -2.79 -1.64 18.71
CA GLY A 273 -3.96 -2.49 18.96
C GLY A 273 -5.28 -1.81 18.62
N GLN A 274 -5.40 -0.49 18.85
CA GLN A 274 -6.53 0.36 18.50
C GLN A 274 -6.22 1.27 17.28
N GLY A 275 -5.42 0.82 16.35
CA GLY A 275 -4.86 1.63 15.25
C GLY A 275 -5.91 2.35 14.39
N SER A 276 -7.09 1.76 14.17
CA SER A 276 -8.20 2.41 13.45
C SER A 276 -8.75 3.64 14.18
N ASN A 277 -8.66 3.68 15.51
CA ASN A 277 -9.23 4.71 16.34
C ASN A 277 -8.24 5.87 16.61
N VAL A 278 -6.93 5.65 16.41
CA VAL A 278 -5.90 6.68 16.62
C VAL A 278 -6.18 7.92 15.79
N TRP A 279 -6.39 7.75 14.48
CA TRP A 279 -6.63 8.87 13.58
C TRP A 279 -7.96 9.57 13.84
N THR A 280 -9.02 8.81 14.07
CA THR A 280 -10.34 9.36 14.41
C THR A 280 -10.30 10.16 15.72
N SER A 281 -9.60 9.63 16.74
CA SER A 281 -9.43 10.31 18.01
C SER A 281 -8.59 11.59 17.85
N LEU A 282 -7.49 11.52 17.11
CA LEU A 282 -6.62 12.68 16.83
C LEU A 282 -7.38 13.82 16.16
N MET A 283 -8.17 13.50 15.12
CA MET A 283 -8.94 14.51 14.39
C MET A 283 -10.12 15.06 15.20
N GLY A 284 -10.59 14.33 16.19
CA GLY A 284 -11.70 14.72 17.08
C GLY A 284 -11.27 15.49 18.34
N GLN A 285 -9.96 15.59 18.63
CA GLN A 285 -9.47 16.31 19.81
C GLN A 285 -9.31 17.80 19.54
N SER A 286 -9.82 18.64 20.44
CA SER A 286 -9.44 20.05 20.45
C SER A 286 -8.09 20.23 21.18
N PRO A 287 -7.34 21.30 20.87
CA PRO A 287 -6.04 21.54 21.48
C PRO A 287 -6.11 21.77 23.00
N ILE A 288 -7.27 22.11 23.53
CA ILE A 288 -7.50 22.49 24.93
C ILE A 288 -8.33 21.47 25.73
N SER A 289 -8.66 20.31 25.13
CA SER A 289 -9.54 19.34 25.81
C SER A 289 -8.87 18.57 26.92
N ILE A 290 -7.66 18.08 26.69
CA ILE A 290 -6.83 17.34 27.64
C ILE A 290 -5.36 17.57 27.32
N PRO A 291 -4.45 17.60 28.34
CA PRO A 291 -3.01 17.52 28.07
C PRO A 291 -2.61 16.13 27.59
N VAL A 292 -1.41 15.98 27.04
CA VAL A 292 -0.87 14.66 26.69
C VAL A 292 -0.67 13.83 27.97
N MET A 293 -0.11 14.46 28.99
CA MET A 293 0.14 13.91 30.32
C MET A 293 0.14 15.09 31.33
N TYR A 294 -0.42 14.88 32.51
CA TYR A 294 -0.38 15.86 33.58
C TYR A 294 1.05 15.98 34.17
N SER A 295 1.34 17.13 34.82
CA SER A 295 2.63 17.41 35.45
C SER A 295 3.02 16.39 36.52
N ASN A 296 2.06 15.69 37.11
CA ASN A 296 2.26 14.63 38.09
C ASN A 296 2.51 13.23 37.46
N GLY A 297 2.57 13.14 36.12
CA GLY A 297 2.82 11.90 35.39
C GLY A 297 1.59 11.04 35.10
N TYR A 298 0.38 11.46 35.51
CA TYR A 298 -0.83 10.76 35.15
C TYR A 298 -1.29 11.10 33.72
N ILE A 299 -1.82 10.10 33.05
CA ILE A 299 -2.36 10.26 31.70
C ILE A 299 -3.85 10.61 31.81
N PRO A 300 -4.30 11.73 31.21
CA PRO A 300 -5.70 12.14 31.25
C PRO A 300 -6.57 11.21 30.43
N ALA A 301 -7.81 11.03 30.91
CA ALA A 301 -8.90 10.37 30.19
C ALA A 301 -10.12 11.27 30.22
N HIS A 302 -10.94 11.18 29.18
CA HIS A 302 -12.26 11.78 29.19
C HIS A 302 -13.20 11.07 30.18
N GLY A 303 -14.25 11.74 30.64
CA GLY A 303 -15.22 11.16 31.56
C GLY A 303 -15.95 9.93 30.98
N LYS A 304 -16.63 9.15 31.82
CA LYS A 304 -17.28 7.88 31.45
C LYS A 304 -18.28 7.98 30.29
N GLU A 305 -18.88 9.14 30.09
CA GLU A 305 -19.90 9.37 29.07
C GLU A 305 -19.30 9.93 27.77
N ASP A 306 -18.00 10.20 27.76
CA ASP A 306 -17.30 10.72 26.59
C ASP A 306 -16.55 9.58 25.89
N ASN A 307 -16.95 9.26 24.67
CA ASN A 307 -16.34 8.22 23.86
C ASN A 307 -14.99 8.63 23.23
N ARG A 308 -14.53 9.86 23.46
CA ARG A 308 -13.23 10.32 22.99
C ARG A 308 -12.14 9.63 23.82
N ASN A 309 -11.09 9.21 23.15
CA ASN A 309 -9.94 8.59 23.77
C ASN A 309 -8.72 9.50 23.63
N ASN A 310 -7.77 9.38 24.55
CA ASN A 310 -6.49 10.05 24.40
C ASN A 310 -5.71 9.42 23.22
N PRO A 311 -5.42 10.21 22.15
CA PRO A 311 -4.76 9.68 20.95
C PRO A 311 -3.38 9.11 21.24
N TRP A 312 -2.63 9.68 22.19
CA TRP A 312 -1.33 9.20 22.63
C TRP A 312 -1.43 7.78 23.22
N VAL A 313 -2.41 7.55 24.10
CA VAL A 313 -2.66 6.22 24.69
C VAL A 313 -3.03 5.20 23.62
N LEU A 314 -3.90 5.58 22.69
CA LEU A 314 -4.28 4.68 21.59
C LEU A 314 -3.08 4.30 20.72
N ALA A 315 -2.18 5.24 20.44
CA ALA A 315 -1.02 5.01 19.61
C ALA A 315 0.09 4.22 20.31
N THR A 316 0.27 4.42 21.64
CA THR A 316 1.47 3.93 22.35
C THR A 316 1.20 2.84 23.38
N GLN A 317 -0.03 2.76 23.93
CA GLN A 317 -0.34 1.90 25.09
C GLN A 317 -1.50 0.93 24.85
N SER A 318 -2.12 0.95 23.67
CA SER A 318 -3.26 0.07 23.36
C SER A 318 -2.86 -1.36 22.97
N GLY A 319 -1.59 -1.74 23.16
CA GLY A 319 -1.06 -3.01 22.67
C GLY A 319 -0.67 -2.93 21.18
N TYR A 320 -0.56 -4.08 20.55
CA TYR A 320 -0.21 -4.17 19.13
C TYR A 320 -1.12 -5.15 18.41
N LYS A 321 -1.18 -4.98 17.11
CA LYS A 321 -1.86 -5.89 16.20
C LYS A 321 -0.89 -6.28 15.10
N GLU A 322 -0.60 -7.58 15.00
CA GLU A 322 0.29 -8.13 14.00
C GLU A 322 -0.49 -9.02 13.04
N ILE A 323 -0.43 -8.72 11.75
CA ILE A 323 -1.12 -9.46 10.70
C ILE A 323 -0.07 -10.06 9.76
N TRP A 324 -0.12 -11.37 9.60
CA TRP A 324 0.64 -12.12 8.63
C TRP A 324 -0.25 -12.55 7.48
N ASN A 325 0.17 -12.27 6.26
CA ASN A 325 -0.50 -12.73 5.06
C ASN A 325 0.51 -13.47 4.18
N ASN A 326 0.22 -14.72 3.88
CA ASN A 326 1.05 -15.59 3.05
C ASN A 326 0.26 -16.00 1.82
N LYS A 327 0.74 -15.62 0.64
CA LYS A 327 0.15 -16.00 -0.65
C LYS A 327 1.16 -16.78 -1.45
N ILE A 328 0.72 -17.90 -2.03
CA ILE A 328 1.50 -18.73 -2.95
C ILE A 328 0.69 -18.85 -4.23
N GLN A 329 1.33 -18.61 -5.35
CA GLN A 329 0.74 -18.61 -6.67
C GLN A 329 1.54 -19.57 -7.56
N THR A 330 0.85 -20.51 -8.15
CA THR A 330 1.45 -21.50 -9.04
C THR A 330 0.75 -21.46 -10.39
N ASN A 331 1.51 -21.51 -11.45
CA ASN A 331 1.00 -21.60 -12.81
C ASN A 331 1.83 -22.58 -13.62
N ILE A 332 1.14 -23.39 -14.41
CA ILE A 332 1.73 -24.32 -15.36
C ILE A 332 1.09 -24.04 -16.72
N SER A 333 1.88 -23.91 -17.75
CA SER A 333 1.39 -23.85 -19.12
C SER A 333 2.11 -24.87 -20.00
N LEU A 334 1.34 -25.46 -20.90
CA LEU A 334 1.80 -26.41 -21.92
C LEU A 334 1.54 -25.81 -23.29
N GLU A 335 2.57 -25.62 -24.07
CA GLU A 335 2.46 -25.23 -25.48
C GLU A 335 2.89 -26.43 -26.35
N GLN A 336 2.01 -26.89 -27.25
CA GLN A 336 2.29 -27.94 -28.18
C GLN A 336 2.12 -27.46 -29.62
N LYS A 337 3.19 -27.50 -30.41
CA LYS A 337 3.11 -27.24 -31.85
C LYS A 337 2.53 -28.48 -32.53
N LEU A 338 1.52 -28.28 -33.35
CA LEU A 338 0.79 -29.31 -34.07
C LEU A 338 0.97 -29.14 -35.59
N ASP A 339 2.15 -28.71 -36.01
CA ASP A 339 2.51 -28.51 -37.42
C ASP A 339 2.35 -29.78 -38.25
N PHE A 340 2.38 -30.97 -37.62
CA PHE A 340 2.14 -32.27 -38.26
C PHE A 340 0.68 -32.48 -38.67
N ILE A 341 -0.28 -31.71 -38.09
CA ILE A 341 -1.68 -31.69 -38.52
C ILE A 341 -1.88 -30.56 -39.51
N THR A 342 -1.51 -29.35 -39.14
CA THR A 342 -1.64 -28.16 -39.98
C THR A 342 -0.52 -27.17 -39.61
N LYS A 343 0.19 -26.65 -40.62
CA LYS A 343 1.30 -25.70 -40.42
C LYS A 343 0.83 -24.46 -39.66
N GLY A 344 1.50 -24.14 -38.56
CA GLY A 344 1.20 -23.00 -37.68
C GLY A 344 0.13 -23.29 -36.62
N LEU A 345 -0.47 -24.49 -36.60
CA LEU A 345 -1.40 -24.91 -35.56
C LEU A 345 -0.63 -25.15 -34.26
N ARG A 346 -1.11 -24.60 -33.17
CA ARG A 346 -0.60 -24.90 -31.83
C ARG A 346 -1.74 -25.01 -30.83
N PHE A 347 -1.53 -25.84 -29.84
CA PHE A 347 -2.37 -25.97 -28.66
C PHE A 347 -1.66 -25.31 -27.48
N GLU A 348 -2.40 -24.56 -26.68
CA GLU A 348 -1.92 -23.98 -25.42
C GLU A 348 -2.92 -24.28 -24.31
N GLY A 349 -2.45 -24.94 -23.25
CA GLY A 349 -3.22 -25.19 -22.04
C GLY A 349 -2.55 -24.51 -20.84
N ARG A 350 -3.35 -23.89 -19.96
CA ARG A 350 -2.87 -23.20 -18.75
C ARG A 350 -3.64 -23.68 -17.54
N PHE A 351 -2.93 -23.89 -16.45
CA PHE A 351 -3.49 -24.22 -15.14
C PHE A 351 -2.85 -23.33 -14.08
N GLY A 352 -3.66 -22.78 -13.19
CA GLY A 352 -3.19 -21.97 -12.06
C GLY A 352 -3.85 -22.41 -10.76
N PHE A 353 -3.08 -22.37 -9.68
CA PHE A 353 -3.54 -22.65 -8.33
C PHE A 353 -2.90 -21.67 -7.36
N ASP A 354 -3.74 -20.89 -6.70
CA ASP A 354 -3.31 -19.85 -5.75
C ASP A 354 -3.87 -20.15 -4.36
N THR A 355 -3.05 -19.97 -3.33
CA THR A 355 -3.45 -20.07 -1.92
C THR A 355 -3.21 -18.76 -1.21
N ASN A 356 -4.11 -18.43 -0.28
CA ASN A 356 -3.97 -17.28 0.60
C ASN A 356 -4.26 -17.71 2.04
N ASN A 357 -3.33 -17.44 2.94
CA ASN A 357 -3.47 -17.72 4.36
C ASN A 357 -3.14 -16.46 5.15
N GLN A 358 -4.04 -16.09 6.07
CA GLN A 358 -3.87 -14.93 6.95
C GLN A 358 -3.97 -15.38 8.40
N SER A 359 -3.06 -14.88 9.23
CA SER A 359 -3.12 -15.01 10.69
C SER A 359 -2.98 -13.64 11.34
N GLU A 360 -3.61 -13.48 12.49
CA GLU A 360 -3.64 -12.25 13.27
C GLU A 360 -3.27 -12.56 14.71
N ILE A 361 -2.42 -11.71 15.30
CA ILE A 361 -1.99 -11.74 16.69
C ILE A 361 -2.32 -10.36 17.28
N ASN A 362 -3.03 -10.37 18.40
CA ASN A 362 -3.40 -9.17 19.16
C ASN A 362 -2.85 -9.24 20.57
#